data_53c5accd48e6575277365f0f3441d0d3
#
_entry.id   53c5accd48e6575277365f0f3441d0d3
#
_cell.length_a   1.000
_cell.length_b   1.000
_cell.length_c   1.000
_cell.angle_alpha   90.00
_cell.angle_beta   90.00
_cell.angle_gamma   90.00
#
_symmetry.space_group_name_H-M   'P 1'
#
loop_
_entity.id
_entity.type
_entity.pdbx_description
1 polymer ?
#
loop_
_entity_poly.entity_id
_entity_poly.type
_entity_poly.pdbx_seq_one_letter_code
_entity_poly.pdbx_strand_id
1 'polypeptide(L)'
;FFGAIIVLVQLSLNGTLNAQGDTKSYRNVLIFTFFLNIFLNPLFIFGYGFIPAFGIAGLAIATLVSQCIGLIYLANKVYCCKLKKFLYLECFKPKMDYLSSLFKQSVPIMFTMLMIMFGVFNIFYFVGQFGELATAGYGTAVRIEQVLLLPVIGLNTAVLSIAGQNFGAKMHAAWKWYKNTPHFP
;
A
#
# COMPACT_ATOMS: atom_id res chain seq x y z
N PHE A 1 -9.19 -13.56 4.79
CA PHE A 1 -8.52 -13.98 3.55
C PHE A 1 -9.03 -13.23 2.31
N PHE A 2 -10.35 -13.05 2.13
CA PHE A 2 -10.89 -12.29 0.97
C PHE A 2 -10.36 -10.86 0.90
N GLY A 3 -10.21 -10.17 2.02
CA GLY A 3 -9.65 -8.82 2.07
C GLY A 3 -8.22 -8.73 1.54
N ALA A 4 -7.39 -9.75 1.73
CA ALA A 4 -6.02 -9.75 1.25
C ALA A 4 -5.95 -9.69 -0.28
N ILE A 5 -6.84 -10.40 -0.98
CA ILE A 5 -6.90 -10.39 -2.45
C ILE A 5 -7.26 -8.99 -2.95
N ILE A 6 -8.25 -8.34 -2.33
CA ILE A 6 -8.68 -6.98 -2.70
C ILE A 6 -7.52 -5.99 -2.52
N VAL A 7 -6.80 -6.06 -1.40
CA VAL A 7 -5.64 -5.19 -1.12
C VAL A 7 -4.51 -5.43 -2.12
N LEU A 8 -4.20 -6.68 -2.47
CA LEU A 8 -3.16 -7.01 -3.46
C LEU A 8 -3.50 -6.41 -4.84
N VAL A 9 -4.75 -6.53 -5.27
CA VAL A 9 -5.19 -5.93 -6.53
C VAL A 9 -5.12 -4.40 -6.47
N GLN A 10 -5.53 -3.78 -5.36
CA GLN A 10 -5.39 -2.33 -5.18
C GLN A 10 -3.95 -1.87 -5.24
N LEU A 11 -3.01 -2.59 -4.59
CA LEU A 11 -1.59 -2.27 -4.64
C LEU A 11 -1.02 -2.38 -6.05
N SER A 12 -1.43 -3.39 -6.82
CA SER A 12 -1.03 -3.53 -8.23
C SER A 12 -1.53 -2.37 -9.09
N LEU A 13 -2.80 -1.99 -8.93
CA LEU A 13 -3.37 -0.84 -9.64
C LEU A 13 -2.72 0.48 -9.24
N ASN A 14 -2.41 0.65 -7.95
CA ASN A 14 -1.66 1.80 -7.44
C ASN A 14 -0.25 1.87 -8.04
N GLY A 15 0.47 0.76 -8.10
CA GLY A 15 1.78 0.69 -8.76
C GLY A 15 1.72 1.15 -10.22
N THR A 16 0.68 0.74 -10.95
CA THR A 16 0.46 1.12 -12.33
C THR A 16 0.18 2.64 -12.49
N LEU A 17 -0.62 3.23 -11.60
CA LEU A 17 -0.92 4.67 -11.59
C LEU A 17 0.31 5.50 -11.19
N ASN A 18 1.06 5.04 -10.18
CA ASN A 18 2.31 5.70 -9.76
C ASN A 18 3.36 5.71 -10.87
N ALA A 19 3.47 4.63 -11.65
CA ALA A 19 4.37 4.58 -12.81
C ALA A 19 4.01 5.63 -13.88
N GLN A 20 2.73 6.02 -13.97
CA GLN A 20 2.26 7.08 -14.87
C GLN A 20 2.36 8.49 -14.25
N GLY A 21 2.75 8.61 -12.99
CA GLY A 21 2.80 9.87 -12.24
C GLY A 21 1.45 10.30 -11.66
N ASP A 22 0.40 9.48 -11.76
CA ASP A 22 -0.90 9.78 -11.12
C ASP A 22 -0.93 9.27 -9.67
N THR A 23 -0.26 10.01 -8.80
CA THR A 23 -0.30 9.77 -7.35
C THR A 23 -1.58 10.34 -6.70
N LYS A 24 -2.28 11.25 -7.39
CA LYS A 24 -3.47 11.94 -6.87
C LYS A 24 -4.67 11.01 -6.77
N SER A 25 -4.84 10.13 -7.74
CA SER A 25 -5.98 9.20 -7.76
C SER A 25 -5.97 8.25 -6.57
N TYR A 26 -4.82 7.67 -6.23
CA TYR A 26 -4.71 6.78 -5.07
C TYR A 26 -4.90 7.53 -3.74
N ARG A 27 -4.32 8.72 -3.60
CA ARG A 27 -4.54 9.58 -2.43
C ARG A 27 -6.03 9.86 -2.22
N ASN A 28 -6.75 10.22 -3.28
CA ASN A 28 -8.18 10.52 -3.20
C ASN A 28 -8.99 9.29 -2.77
N VAL A 29 -8.62 8.09 -3.23
CA VAL A 29 -9.22 6.83 -2.77
C VAL A 29 -9.00 6.62 -1.28
N LEU A 30 -7.77 6.82 -0.80
CA LEU A 30 -7.47 6.66 0.63
C LEU A 30 -8.28 7.61 1.49
N ILE A 31 -8.38 8.88 1.09
CA ILE A 31 -9.19 9.88 1.79
C ILE A 31 -10.68 9.47 1.77
N PHE A 32 -11.19 9.08 0.62
CA PHE A 32 -12.59 8.69 0.47
C PHE A 32 -12.92 7.44 1.30
N THR A 33 -12.08 6.39 1.21
CA THR A 33 -12.28 5.16 1.99
C THR A 33 -12.13 5.39 3.48
N PHE A 34 -11.29 6.33 3.92
CA PHE A 34 -11.16 6.72 5.32
C PHE A 34 -12.48 7.32 5.85
N PHE A 35 -13.03 8.32 5.17
CA PHE A 35 -14.31 8.90 5.57
C PHE A 35 -15.44 7.87 5.49
N LEU A 36 -15.45 7.05 4.45
CA LEU A 36 -16.44 6.00 4.30
C LEU A 36 -16.40 5.01 5.47
N ASN A 37 -15.20 4.62 5.93
CA ASN A 37 -15.03 3.76 7.10
C ASN A 37 -15.58 4.40 8.38
N ILE A 38 -15.39 5.72 8.58
CA ILE A 38 -15.93 6.42 9.75
C ILE A 38 -17.47 6.30 9.82
N PHE A 39 -18.15 6.34 8.67
CA PHE A 39 -19.61 6.20 8.62
C PHE A 39 -20.08 4.74 8.65
N LEU A 40 -19.37 3.85 7.94
CA LEU A 40 -19.79 2.44 7.86
C LEU A 40 -19.51 1.66 9.15
N ASN A 41 -18.43 2.00 9.87
CA ASN A 41 -18.11 1.30 11.12
C ASN A 41 -19.26 1.36 12.15
N PRO A 42 -19.75 2.54 12.59
CA PRO A 42 -20.87 2.59 13.51
C PRO A 42 -22.15 1.98 12.92
N LEU A 43 -22.37 2.13 11.61
CA LEU A 43 -23.55 1.57 10.94
C LEU A 43 -23.60 0.04 11.03
N PHE A 44 -22.49 -0.65 10.82
CA PHE A 44 -22.41 -2.12 10.88
C PHE A 44 -22.21 -2.66 12.29
N ILE A 45 -21.65 -1.87 13.22
CA ILE A 45 -21.46 -2.30 14.62
C ILE A 45 -22.79 -2.28 15.35
N PHE A 46 -23.48 -1.13 15.31
CA PHE A 46 -24.70 -0.91 16.09
C PHE A 46 -25.96 -1.37 15.35
N GLY A 47 -25.89 -1.47 14.03
CA GLY A 47 -27.06 -1.70 13.18
C GLY A 47 -27.96 -0.47 13.15
N TYR A 48 -28.46 -0.11 11.97
CA TYR A 48 -29.42 0.99 11.84
C TYR A 48 -30.49 0.62 10.81
N GLY A 49 -31.74 0.65 11.22
CA GLY A 49 -32.87 0.33 10.35
C GLY A 49 -32.88 -1.12 9.87
N PHE A 50 -32.62 -1.36 8.60
CA PHE A 50 -32.65 -2.69 7.98
C PHE A 50 -31.36 -3.48 8.12
N ILE A 51 -30.30 -2.90 8.67
CA ILE A 51 -28.99 -3.56 8.82
C ILE A 51 -28.92 -4.14 10.24
N PRO A 52 -28.78 -5.49 10.36
CA PRO A 52 -28.62 -6.12 11.66
C PRO A 52 -27.29 -5.69 12.30
N ALA A 53 -27.27 -5.58 13.62
CA ALA A 53 -26.05 -5.32 14.37
C ALA A 53 -25.10 -6.51 14.30
N PHE A 54 -23.99 -6.36 13.59
CA PHE A 54 -22.96 -7.41 13.44
C PHE A 54 -21.89 -7.35 14.53
N GLY A 55 -21.93 -6.34 15.41
CA GLY A 55 -20.93 -6.17 16.47
C GLY A 55 -19.52 -6.07 15.90
N ILE A 56 -18.58 -6.84 16.47
CA ILE A 56 -17.16 -6.83 16.05
C ILE A 56 -16.98 -7.28 14.58
N ALA A 57 -17.80 -8.21 14.09
CA ALA A 57 -17.77 -8.64 12.69
C ALA A 57 -18.14 -7.50 11.71
N GLY A 58 -18.95 -6.54 12.18
CA GLY A 58 -19.32 -5.35 11.42
C GLY A 58 -18.13 -4.50 10.99
N LEU A 59 -17.08 -4.40 11.81
CA LEU A 59 -15.82 -3.71 11.47
C LEU A 59 -15.14 -4.35 10.25
N ALA A 60 -15.08 -5.67 10.21
CA ALA A 60 -14.49 -6.39 9.09
C ALA A 60 -15.30 -6.18 7.79
N ILE A 61 -16.62 -6.23 7.89
CA ILE A 61 -17.53 -6.01 6.76
C ILE A 61 -17.41 -4.56 6.26
N ALA A 62 -17.43 -3.57 7.14
CA ALA A 62 -17.26 -2.16 6.79
C ALA A 62 -15.94 -1.92 6.02
N THR A 63 -14.85 -2.51 6.51
CA THR A 63 -13.54 -2.41 5.87
C THR A 63 -13.54 -3.07 4.49
N LEU A 64 -14.11 -4.27 4.35
CA LEU A 64 -14.21 -4.95 3.06
C LEU A 64 -15.03 -4.16 2.05
N VAL A 65 -16.18 -3.64 2.45
CA VAL A 65 -17.04 -2.81 1.59
C VAL A 65 -16.30 -1.56 1.14
N SER A 66 -15.63 -0.86 2.04
CA SER A 66 -14.84 0.34 1.71
C SER A 66 -13.71 0.02 0.73
N GLN A 67 -13.00 -1.08 0.95
CA GLN A 67 -11.94 -1.53 0.05
C GLN A 67 -12.48 -1.92 -1.34
N CYS A 68 -13.62 -2.60 -1.41
CA CYS A 68 -14.27 -2.92 -2.69
C CYS A 68 -14.63 -1.64 -3.47
N ILE A 69 -15.21 -0.65 -2.81
CA ILE A 69 -15.56 0.62 -3.44
C ILE A 69 -14.29 1.35 -3.93
N GLY A 70 -13.24 1.37 -3.12
CA GLY A 70 -11.94 1.92 -3.50
C GLY A 70 -11.33 1.20 -4.71
N LEU A 71 -11.44 -0.13 -4.76
CA LEU A 71 -10.99 -0.94 -5.88
C LEU A 71 -11.72 -0.60 -7.17
N ILE A 72 -13.06 -0.49 -7.12
CA ILE A 72 -13.89 -0.13 -8.29
C ILE A 72 -13.49 1.25 -8.83
N TYR A 73 -13.27 2.21 -7.94
CA TYR A 73 -12.82 3.55 -8.34
C TYR A 73 -11.45 3.50 -9.03
N LEU A 74 -10.47 2.80 -8.44
CA LEU A 74 -9.13 2.65 -9.03
C LEU A 74 -9.18 1.93 -10.37
N ALA A 75 -9.96 0.85 -10.48
CA ALA A 75 -10.14 0.12 -11.71
C ALA A 75 -10.72 1.01 -12.82
N ASN A 76 -11.75 1.81 -12.51
CA ASN A 76 -12.31 2.77 -13.44
C ASN A 76 -11.29 3.83 -13.88
N LYS A 77 -10.46 4.34 -12.94
CA LYS A 77 -9.41 5.28 -13.26
C LYS A 77 -8.36 4.69 -14.20
N VAL A 78 -7.88 3.49 -13.93
CA VAL A 78 -6.94 2.78 -14.80
C VAL A 78 -7.57 2.51 -16.18
N TYR A 79 -8.85 2.14 -16.21
CA TYR A 79 -9.57 1.91 -17.46
C TYR A 79 -9.76 3.18 -18.30
N CYS A 80 -9.97 4.34 -17.66
CA CYS A 80 -10.11 5.64 -18.33
C CYS A 80 -8.75 6.25 -18.72
N CYS A 81 -7.64 5.80 -18.17
CA CYS A 81 -6.31 6.25 -18.56
C CYS A 81 -5.93 5.74 -19.95
N LYS A 82 -4.93 6.38 -20.56
CA LYS A 82 -4.38 6.05 -21.91
C LYS A 82 -3.97 4.57 -22.08
N LEU A 83 -3.96 3.80 -20.98
CA LEU A 83 -3.72 2.35 -20.97
C LEU A 83 -4.83 1.51 -21.62
N LYS A 84 -5.98 2.08 -21.94
CA LYS A 84 -7.05 1.38 -22.68
C LYS A 84 -6.51 0.76 -23.99
N LYS A 85 -5.49 1.37 -24.58
CA LYS A 85 -4.81 0.86 -25.78
C LYS A 85 -3.91 -0.35 -25.51
N PHE A 86 -3.51 -0.60 -24.25
CA PHE A 86 -2.65 -1.72 -23.85
C PHE A 86 -3.41 -2.85 -23.13
N LEU A 87 -4.69 -2.65 -22.82
CA LEU A 87 -5.58 -3.69 -22.27
C LEU A 87 -6.14 -4.63 -23.34
N TYR A 88 -5.43 -4.82 -24.46
CA TYR A 88 -5.76 -5.87 -25.43
C TYR A 88 -5.45 -7.24 -24.82
N LEU A 89 -6.28 -8.23 -25.14
CA LEU A 89 -6.15 -9.62 -24.67
C LEU A 89 -4.74 -10.22 -24.88
N GLU A 90 -3.96 -9.68 -25.81
CA GLU A 90 -2.56 -10.11 -26.05
C GLU A 90 -1.61 -9.77 -24.88
N CYS A 91 -1.91 -8.74 -24.07
CA CYS A 91 -1.10 -8.41 -22.89
C CYS A 91 -1.33 -9.38 -21.72
N PHE A 92 -2.37 -10.23 -21.79
CA PHE A 92 -2.66 -11.25 -20.78
C PHE A 92 -1.80 -12.52 -20.96
N LYS A 93 -1.01 -12.61 -22.04
CA LYS A 93 -0.06 -13.72 -22.18
C LYS A 93 1.15 -13.45 -21.30
N PRO A 94 1.36 -14.22 -20.22
CA PRO A 94 2.53 -14.04 -19.36
C PRO A 94 3.79 -14.35 -20.17
N LYS A 95 4.59 -13.34 -20.46
CA LYS A 95 5.93 -13.54 -21.03
C LYS A 95 6.85 -13.95 -19.89
N MET A 96 7.40 -15.15 -19.96
CA MET A 96 8.24 -15.76 -18.92
C MET A 96 9.45 -14.88 -18.55
N ASP A 97 9.99 -14.12 -19.48
CA ASP A 97 11.12 -13.21 -19.23
C ASP A 97 10.78 -12.09 -18.23
N TYR A 98 9.58 -11.49 -18.38
CA TYR A 98 9.12 -10.48 -17.41
C TYR A 98 8.79 -11.09 -16.05
N LEU A 99 8.20 -12.30 -16.05
CA LEU A 99 7.87 -13.01 -14.81
C LEU A 99 9.15 -13.36 -14.04
N SER A 100 10.15 -13.87 -14.71
CA SER A 100 11.47 -14.19 -14.14
C SER A 100 12.14 -12.94 -13.55
N SER A 101 12.10 -11.81 -14.28
CA SER A 101 12.66 -10.56 -13.80
C SER A 101 11.93 -10.04 -12.55
N LEU A 102 10.59 -10.14 -12.52
CA LEU A 102 9.78 -9.77 -11.34
C LEU A 102 10.10 -10.66 -10.13
N PHE A 103 10.18 -11.98 -10.32
CA PHE A 103 10.56 -12.90 -9.26
C PHE A 103 11.95 -12.60 -8.70
N LYS A 104 12.92 -12.37 -9.58
CA LYS A 104 14.30 -12.04 -9.17
C LYS A 104 14.39 -10.77 -8.33
N GLN A 105 13.51 -9.80 -8.57
CA GLN A 105 13.43 -8.57 -7.78
C GLN A 105 12.59 -8.74 -6.51
N SER A 106 11.52 -9.52 -6.55
CA SER A 106 10.59 -9.69 -5.43
C SER A 106 11.17 -10.57 -4.32
N VAL A 107 11.96 -11.58 -4.66
CA VAL A 107 12.54 -12.53 -3.69
C VAL A 107 13.44 -11.82 -2.65
N PRO A 108 14.41 -10.96 -3.03
CA PRO A 108 15.22 -10.24 -2.04
C PRO A 108 14.38 -9.33 -1.15
N ILE A 109 13.37 -8.66 -1.72
CA ILE A 109 12.47 -7.77 -0.96
C ILE A 109 11.65 -8.59 0.06
N MET A 110 11.16 -9.75 -0.34
CA MET A 110 10.45 -10.67 0.55
C MET A 110 11.33 -11.11 1.72
N PHE A 111 12.58 -11.50 1.47
CA PHE A 111 13.52 -11.85 2.53
C PHE A 111 13.81 -10.68 3.47
N THR A 112 13.97 -9.47 2.95
CA THR A 112 14.15 -8.27 3.78
C THR A 112 12.93 -8.05 4.69
N MET A 113 11.72 -8.16 4.18
CA MET A 113 10.49 -8.02 4.98
C MET A 113 10.37 -9.11 6.05
N LEU A 114 10.70 -10.35 5.71
CA LEU A 114 10.72 -11.46 6.68
C LEU A 114 11.74 -11.22 7.81
N MET A 115 12.94 -10.72 7.49
CA MET A 115 13.95 -10.40 8.49
C MET A 115 13.50 -9.26 9.42
N ILE A 116 12.86 -8.22 8.88
CA ILE A 116 12.29 -7.13 9.69
C ILE A 116 11.20 -7.69 10.62
N MET A 117 10.27 -8.50 10.11
CA MET A 117 9.22 -9.12 10.92
C MET A 117 9.80 -10.02 12.01
N PHE A 118 10.82 -10.80 11.69
CA PHE A 118 11.50 -11.64 12.64
C PHE A 118 12.18 -10.81 13.74
N GLY A 119 12.81 -9.70 13.38
CA GLY A 119 13.39 -8.75 14.34
C GLY A 119 12.34 -8.19 15.31
N VAL A 120 11.23 -7.70 14.77
CA VAL A 120 10.12 -7.17 15.57
C VAL A 120 9.54 -8.25 16.49
N PHE A 121 9.35 -9.48 15.99
CA PHE A 121 8.86 -10.59 16.77
C PHE A 121 9.79 -10.90 17.96
N ASN A 122 11.11 -10.96 17.74
CA ASN A 122 12.08 -11.19 18.81
C ASN A 122 12.01 -10.09 19.88
N ILE A 123 11.92 -8.82 19.46
CA ILE A 123 11.82 -7.72 20.42
C ILE A 123 10.56 -7.88 21.27
N PHE A 124 9.40 -8.12 20.65
CA PHE A 124 8.15 -8.36 21.39
C PHE A 124 8.23 -9.56 22.34
N TYR A 125 8.90 -10.63 21.93
CA TYR A 125 9.10 -11.82 22.76
C TYR A 125 9.89 -11.49 24.02
N PHE A 126 11.02 -10.77 23.89
CA PHE A 126 11.85 -10.40 25.05
C PHE A 126 11.15 -9.34 25.92
N VAL A 127 10.52 -8.34 25.33
CA VAL A 127 9.76 -7.33 26.09
C VAL A 127 8.60 -7.97 26.86
N GLY A 128 7.97 -8.99 26.28
CA GLY A 128 6.88 -9.73 26.92
C GLY A 128 7.30 -10.40 28.24
N GLN A 129 8.58 -10.76 28.39
CA GLN A 129 9.09 -11.35 29.65
C GLN A 129 9.11 -10.35 30.82
N PHE A 130 9.10 -9.05 30.55
CA PHE A 130 9.04 -7.99 31.57
C PHE A 130 7.61 -7.64 32.00
N GLY A 131 6.60 -8.36 31.46
CA GLY A 131 5.21 -8.23 31.82
C GLY A 131 4.36 -7.35 30.89
N GLU A 132 3.06 -7.30 31.21
CA GLU A 132 2.07 -6.63 30.35
C GLU A 132 2.30 -5.12 30.22
N LEU A 133 2.74 -4.48 31.30
CA LEU A 133 2.99 -3.04 31.32
C LEU A 133 4.14 -2.64 30.37
N ALA A 134 5.21 -3.42 30.33
CA ALA A 134 6.34 -3.22 29.43
C ALA A 134 5.91 -3.43 27.97
N THR A 135 5.13 -4.45 27.70
CA THR A 135 4.59 -4.76 26.37
C THR A 135 3.66 -3.65 25.87
N ALA A 136 2.79 -3.14 26.73
CA ALA A 136 1.90 -2.02 26.39
C ALA A 136 2.70 -0.73 26.11
N GLY A 137 3.69 -0.44 26.94
CA GLY A 137 4.60 0.72 26.75
C GLY A 137 5.34 0.64 25.42
N TYR A 138 5.94 -0.51 25.11
CA TYR A 138 6.63 -0.73 23.84
C TYR A 138 5.69 -0.61 22.65
N GLY A 139 4.50 -1.24 22.73
CA GLY A 139 3.50 -1.14 21.67
C GLY A 139 3.04 0.30 21.40
N THR A 140 2.95 1.13 22.44
CA THR A 140 2.64 2.55 22.32
C THR A 140 3.79 3.31 21.64
N ALA A 141 5.05 3.06 22.04
CA ALA A 141 6.23 3.67 21.43
C ALA A 141 6.31 3.35 19.92
N VAL A 142 6.11 2.09 19.52
CA VAL A 142 6.10 1.67 18.12
C VAL A 142 5.00 2.38 17.32
N ARG A 143 3.82 2.63 17.91
CA ARG A 143 2.75 3.39 17.23
C ARG A 143 3.15 4.85 16.97
N ILE A 144 3.82 5.49 17.93
CA ILE A 144 4.33 6.85 17.75
C ILE A 144 5.40 6.88 16.65
N GLU A 145 6.33 5.93 16.66
CA GLU A 145 7.34 5.79 15.61
C GLU A 145 6.70 5.62 14.22
N GLN A 146 5.70 4.77 14.10
CA GLN A 146 4.98 4.57 12.83
C GLN A 146 4.37 5.87 12.30
N VAL A 147 3.77 6.70 13.15
CA VAL A 147 3.21 7.99 12.74
C VAL A 147 4.30 8.92 12.19
N LEU A 148 5.48 8.94 12.82
CA LEU A 148 6.62 9.73 12.36
C LEU A 148 7.22 9.21 11.05
N LEU A 149 7.13 7.91 10.79
CA LEU A 149 7.61 7.30 9.54
C LEU A 149 6.69 7.55 8.34
N LEU A 150 5.41 7.84 8.53
CA LEU A 150 4.46 8.04 7.42
C LEU A 150 4.88 9.14 6.43
N PRO A 151 5.33 10.34 6.85
CA PRO A 151 5.82 11.35 5.93
C PRO A 151 7.05 10.90 5.13
N VAL A 152 7.96 10.16 5.77
CA VAL A 152 9.17 9.63 5.13
C VAL A 152 8.83 8.63 4.03
N ILE A 153 7.88 7.72 4.30
CA ILE A 153 7.38 6.75 3.30
C ILE A 153 6.73 7.49 2.13
N GLY A 154 5.95 8.53 2.40
CA GLY A 154 5.34 9.37 1.38
C GLY A 154 6.38 10.05 0.47
N LEU A 155 7.41 10.65 1.06
CA LEU A 155 8.53 11.27 0.33
C LEU A 155 9.29 10.23 -0.51
N ASN A 156 9.59 9.07 0.04
CA ASN A 156 10.27 8.00 -0.68
C ASN A 156 9.50 7.55 -1.92
N THR A 157 8.18 7.37 -1.79
CA THR A 157 7.31 7.01 -2.93
C THR A 157 7.29 8.10 -4.00
N ALA A 158 7.27 9.38 -3.61
CA ALA A 158 7.31 10.50 -4.55
C ALA A 158 8.64 10.57 -5.29
N VAL A 159 9.75 10.45 -4.58
CA VAL A 159 11.11 10.43 -5.18
C VAL A 159 11.26 9.27 -6.16
N LEU A 160 10.80 8.08 -5.78
CA LEU A 160 10.87 6.90 -6.65
C LEU A 160 10.07 7.10 -7.94
N SER A 161 8.88 7.70 -7.86
CA SER A 161 8.04 8.00 -9.02
C SER A 161 8.71 9.01 -9.97
N ILE A 162 9.23 10.11 -9.43
CA ILE A 162 9.90 11.16 -10.22
C ILE A 162 11.20 10.63 -10.84
N ALA A 163 12.02 9.93 -10.06
CA ALA A 163 13.26 9.34 -10.55
C ALA A 163 13.01 8.33 -11.67
N GLY A 164 12.02 7.46 -11.51
CA GLY A 164 11.64 6.47 -12.52
C GLY A 164 11.17 7.11 -13.83
N GLN A 165 10.39 8.18 -13.77
CA GLN A 165 9.94 8.91 -14.96
C GLN A 165 11.09 9.62 -15.69
N ASN A 166 11.98 10.30 -14.96
CA ASN A 166 13.15 10.96 -15.52
C ASN A 166 14.13 9.97 -16.16
N PHE A 167 14.31 8.81 -15.52
CA PHE A 167 15.12 7.73 -16.07
C PHE A 167 14.51 7.15 -17.36
N GLY A 168 13.19 6.91 -17.35
CA GLY A 168 12.47 6.41 -18.53
C GLY A 168 12.46 7.42 -19.71
N ALA A 169 12.44 8.72 -19.42
CA ALA A 169 12.52 9.80 -20.39
C ALA A 169 13.95 10.02 -20.92
N LYS A 170 14.94 9.23 -20.47
CA LYS A 170 16.36 9.40 -20.80
C LYS A 170 16.91 10.80 -20.48
N MET A 171 16.30 11.50 -19.53
CA MET A 171 16.78 12.80 -19.07
C MET A 171 17.95 12.61 -18.11
N HIS A 172 19.12 12.30 -18.67
CA HIS A 172 20.36 12.00 -17.91
C HIS A 172 20.84 13.16 -17.01
N ALA A 173 20.40 14.39 -17.27
CA ALA A 173 20.76 15.53 -16.46
C ALA A 173 20.24 15.44 -15.02
N ALA A 174 18.98 15.06 -14.83
CA ALA A 174 18.38 14.87 -13.50
C ALA A 174 19.00 13.66 -12.77
N TRP A 175 19.32 12.60 -13.50
CA TRP A 175 20.02 11.43 -12.98
C TRP A 175 21.46 11.74 -12.55
N LYS A 176 22.19 12.56 -13.34
CA LYS A 176 23.54 12.97 -13.03
C LYS A 176 23.60 13.86 -11.79
N TRP A 177 22.60 14.72 -11.60
CA TRP A 177 22.44 15.51 -10.39
C TRP A 177 22.21 14.63 -9.16
N TYR A 178 21.32 13.64 -9.24
CA TYR A 178 21.06 12.67 -8.16
C TYR A 178 22.32 11.85 -7.78
N LYS A 179 23.09 11.41 -8.78
CA LYS A 179 24.31 10.64 -8.58
C LYS A 179 25.46 11.45 -7.97
N ASN A 180 25.47 12.76 -8.22
CA ASN A 180 26.55 13.65 -7.77
C ASN A 180 26.23 14.41 -6.48
N THR A 181 25.03 14.26 -5.91
CA THR A 181 24.69 14.79 -4.57
C THR A 181 25.16 13.77 -3.52
N PRO A 182 26.25 14.06 -2.77
CA PRO A 182 26.94 13.06 -1.93
C PRO A 182 26.26 12.74 -0.61
N HIS A 183 25.05 13.21 -0.34
CA HIS A 183 24.42 13.09 0.97
C HIS A 183 22.91 12.85 0.91
N PHE A 184 22.50 11.60 0.60
CA PHE A 184 21.31 11.04 1.21
C PHE A 184 21.64 9.62 1.68
N PRO A 185 21.51 9.38 3.01
CA PRO A 185 21.74 8.05 3.60
C PRO A 185 20.71 7.04 3.09
#